data_3331209756539f77f06ef384a9cb2145
#
_entry.id   3331209756539f77f06ef384a9cb2145
#
_cell.length_a   1.000
_cell.length_b   1.000
_cell.length_c   1.000
_cell.angle_alpha   90.00
_cell.angle_beta   90.00
_cell.angle_gamma   90.00
#
_symmetry.space_group_name_H-M   'P 1'
#
loop_
_entity.id
_entity.type
_entity.pdbx_description
1 polymer ?
#
loop_
_entity_poly.entity_id
_entity_poly.type
_entity_poly.pdbx_seq_one_letter_code
_entity_poly.pdbx_strand_id
1 'polypeptide(L)'
;MMSNEIYQLLSEQFPQEMERTLNKGGASLTYIPVSEVVNRMNKVIGVGKWSLKVQSFVEIGDSIVAHVTVIASIDGNEVTRDGVGGQKIKRAKATGIAVDYGDEVKGAVSDAFKKAVQTFGIGLYLARSEDAIEIEQVMDAEVSRPVEPVDAEKLEMWNTFMSVTKKMTPEQKATLRKEWETYSNNAPVPSNAASLSSEQMVFLLETVVKIEFNAQLQPGAQ
;
A
#
# COMPACT_ATOMS: atom_id res chain seq x y z
N MET A 1 -10.26 2.53 11.65
CA MET A 1 -9.17 2.84 10.70
C MET A 1 -7.93 3.03 11.56
N MET A 2 -6.84 2.30 11.34
CA MET A 2 -5.57 2.50 12.05
C MET A 2 -5.10 3.93 11.77
N SER A 3 -4.71 4.71 12.80
CA SER A 3 -4.18 6.04 12.53
C SER A 3 -2.90 5.90 11.69
N ASN A 4 -2.71 6.81 10.77
CA ASN A 4 -1.52 6.82 9.89
C ASN A 4 -0.22 6.86 10.71
N GLU A 5 -0.27 7.51 11.88
CA GLU A 5 0.85 7.63 12.81
C GLU A 5 1.26 6.27 13.42
N ILE A 6 0.29 5.48 13.91
CA ILE A 6 0.58 4.15 14.47
C ILE A 6 1.13 3.23 13.39
N TYR A 7 0.56 3.26 12.17
CA TYR A 7 1.09 2.48 11.07
C TYR A 7 2.52 2.87 10.71
N GLN A 8 2.84 4.15 10.63
CA GLN A 8 4.20 4.64 10.36
C GLN A 8 5.20 4.13 11.41
N LEU A 9 4.86 4.22 12.70
CA LEU A 9 5.70 3.72 13.78
C LEU A 9 5.90 2.19 13.75
N LEU A 10 4.86 1.43 13.39
CA LEU A 10 4.95 -0.03 13.27
C LEU A 10 5.77 -0.44 12.04
N SER A 11 5.62 0.26 10.92
CA SER A 11 6.27 -0.04 9.64
C SER A 11 7.68 0.54 9.50
N GLU A 12 8.13 1.37 10.45
CA GLU A 12 9.47 1.92 10.48
C GLU A 12 10.52 0.82 10.36
N GLN A 13 11.54 1.02 9.52
CA GLN A 13 12.63 0.06 9.36
C GLN A 13 13.39 -0.11 10.67
N PHE A 14 13.84 -1.31 10.92
CA PHE A 14 14.75 -1.57 12.05
C PHE A 14 16.15 -1.08 11.71
N PRO A 15 16.91 -0.58 12.72
CA PRO A 15 18.33 -0.34 12.54
C PRO A 15 19.06 -1.61 12.06
N GLN A 16 20.01 -1.44 11.15
CA GLN A 16 20.72 -2.57 10.52
C GLN A 16 21.39 -3.49 11.55
N GLU A 17 21.79 -2.96 12.71
CA GLU A 17 22.40 -3.71 13.80
C GLU A 17 21.43 -4.72 14.46
N MET A 18 20.13 -4.52 14.30
CA MET A 18 19.08 -5.42 14.80
C MET A 18 18.74 -6.51 13.78
N GLU A 19 19.14 -6.35 12.53
CA GLU A 19 18.93 -7.35 11.49
C GLU A 19 19.90 -8.53 11.66
N ARG A 20 19.44 -9.70 11.29
CA ARG A 20 20.23 -10.94 11.30
C ARG A 20 20.12 -11.60 9.93
N THR A 21 21.24 -12.16 9.50
CA THR A 21 21.31 -12.87 8.22
C THR A 21 21.46 -14.35 8.48
N LEU A 22 20.64 -15.14 7.79
CA LEU A 22 20.72 -16.58 7.77
C LEU A 22 21.03 -17.06 6.35
N ASN A 23 22.15 -17.75 6.19
CA ASN A 23 22.51 -18.37 4.92
C ASN A 23 21.93 -19.80 4.88
N LYS A 24 21.00 -20.05 3.96
CA LYS A 24 20.36 -21.36 3.81
C LYS A 24 20.24 -21.74 2.33
N GLY A 25 20.81 -22.87 1.95
CA GLY A 25 20.69 -23.40 0.58
C GLY A 25 21.22 -22.47 -0.52
N GLY A 26 22.26 -21.68 -0.23
CA GLY A 26 22.86 -20.72 -1.18
C GLY A 26 22.12 -19.37 -1.24
N ALA A 27 21.02 -19.21 -0.53
CA ALA A 27 20.32 -17.94 -0.38
C ALA A 27 20.65 -17.29 0.98
N SER A 28 20.80 -15.96 0.96
CA SER A 28 20.94 -15.12 2.15
C SER A 28 19.58 -14.52 2.50
N LEU A 29 19.09 -14.80 3.69
CA LEU A 29 17.82 -14.29 4.19
C LEU A 29 18.04 -13.36 5.37
N THR A 30 17.67 -12.12 5.22
CA THR A 30 17.67 -11.14 6.32
C THR A 30 16.35 -11.22 7.10
N TYR A 31 16.42 -11.17 8.41
CA TYR A 31 15.25 -11.24 9.29
C TYR A 31 15.45 -10.43 10.57
N ILE A 32 14.34 -10.06 11.21
CA ILE A 32 14.33 -9.44 12.55
C ILE A 32 14.09 -10.51 13.60
N PRO A 33 14.89 -10.54 14.71
CA PRO A 33 14.63 -11.39 15.86
C PRO A 33 13.24 -11.11 16.46
N VAL A 34 12.57 -12.16 16.93
CA VAL A 34 11.22 -12.05 17.54
C VAL A 34 11.23 -11.09 18.75
N SER A 35 12.32 -11.03 19.52
CA SER A 35 12.48 -10.09 20.63
C SER A 35 12.30 -8.63 20.21
N GLU A 36 12.84 -8.25 19.06
CA GLU A 36 12.75 -6.88 18.54
C GLU A 36 11.34 -6.57 18.01
N VAL A 37 10.70 -7.57 17.44
CA VAL A 37 9.30 -7.47 17.03
C VAL A 37 8.37 -7.25 18.23
N VAL A 38 8.54 -8.06 19.29
CA VAL A 38 7.81 -7.90 20.57
C VAL A 38 8.08 -6.54 21.20
N ASN A 39 9.34 -6.10 21.19
CA ASN A 39 9.73 -4.80 21.74
C ASN A 39 9.03 -3.64 20.98
N ARG A 40 8.94 -3.70 19.66
CA ARG A 40 8.21 -2.72 18.84
C ARG A 40 6.71 -2.74 19.14
N MET A 41 6.08 -3.91 19.21
CA MET A 41 4.67 -4.04 19.61
C MET A 41 4.42 -3.41 20.98
N ASN A 42 5.28 -3.67 21.95
CA ASN A 42 5.18 -3.10 23.29
C ASN A 42 5.37 -1.58 23.32
N LYS A 43 6.28 -1.04 22.51
CA LYS A 43 6.52 0.42 22.44
C LYS A 43 5.40 1.17 21.73
N VAL A 44 4.90 0.64 20.64
CA VAL A 44 3.94 1.35 19.77
C VAL A 44 2.49 1.09 20.18
N ILE A 45 2.11 -0.16 20.38
CA ILE A 45 0.75 -0.54 20.78
C ILE A 45 0.56 -0.38 22.28
N GLY A 46 1.59 -0.73 23.07
CA GLY A 46 1.59 -0.68 24.52
C GLY A 46 1.50 -2.07 25.15
N VAL A 47 2.26 -2.24 26.26
CA VAL A 47 2.22 -3.45 27.06
C VAL A 47 0.79 -3.69 27.58
N GLY A 48 0.26 -4.89 27.36
CA GLY A 48 -1.09 -5.27 27.77
C GLY A 48 -2.21 -4.85 26.80
N LYS A 49 -1.88 -4.13 25.71
CA LYS A 49 -2.85 -3.79 24.67
C LYS A 49 -2.80 -4.71 23.45
N TRP A 50 -2.00 -5.76 23.53
CA TRP A 50 -1.94 -6.80 22.50
C TRP A 50 -1.69 -8.17 23.12
N SER A 51 -2.06 -9.22 22.41
CA SER A 51 -1.85 -10.60 22.81
C SER A 51 -1.56 -11.48 21.61
N LEU A 52 -0.81 -12.57 21.86
CA LEU A 52 -0.55 -13.65 20.91
C LEU A 52 -1.27 -14.91 21.41
N LYS A 53 -2.08 -15.52 20.57
CA LYS A 53 -2.70 -16.81 20.81
C LYS A 53 -2.15 -17.84 19.83
N VAL A 54 -1.60 -18.95 20.33
CA VAL A 54 -1.29 -20.12 19.51
C VAL A 54 -2.60 -20.89 19.33
N GLN A 55 -3.13 -20.91 18.14
CA GLN A 55 -4.38 -21.60 17.81
C GLN A 55 -4.18 -23.08 17.65
N SER A 56 -3.12 -23.44 16.91
CA SER A 56 -2.75 -24.83 16.69
C SER A 56 -1.31 -24.93 16.19
N PHE A 57 -0.75 -26.13 16.31
CA PHE A 57 0.39 -26.56 15.50
C PHE A 57 0.22 -28.03 15.14
N VAL A 58 0.66 -28.40 13.95
CA VAL A 58 0.55 -29.75 13.41
C VAL A 58 1.85 -30.15 12.74
N GLU A 59 2.18 -31.43 12.82
CA GLU A 59 3.29 -32.01 12.03
C GLU A 59 2.77 -32.40 10.65
N ILE A 60 3.39 -31.87 9.60
CA ILE A 60 3.08 -32.21 8.21
C ILE A 60 4.37 -32.66 7.53
N GLY A 61 4.53 -33.93 7.31
CA GLY A 61 5.75 -34.52 6.78
C GLY A 61 6.95 -34.26 7.69
N ASP A 62 7.96 -33.56 7.19
CA ASP A 62 9.17 -33.21 7.95
C ASP A 62 9.11 -31.77 8.54
N SER A 63 7.94 -31.20 8.69
CA SER A 63 7.78 -29.82 9.17
C SER A 63 6.68 -29.72 10.21
N ILE A 64 6.87 -28.79 11.14
CA ILE A 64 5.81 -28.30 12.02
C ILE A 64 5.25 -27.03 11.39
N VAL A 65 3.94 -26.96 11.26
CA VAL A 65 3.20 -25.77 10.83
C VAL A 65 2.39 -25.25 12.01
N ALA A 66 2.57 -24.00 12.38
CA ALA A 66 1.85 -23.34 13.45
C ALA A 66 0.89 -22.27 12.89
N HIS A 67 -0.28 -22.15 13.51
CA HIS A 67 -1.22 -21.07 13.32
C HIS A 67 -1.31 -20.25 14.60
N VAL A 68 -1.16 -18.96 14.47
CA VAL A 68 -1.28 -18.00 15.57
C VAL A 68 -2.22 -16.87 15.21
N THR A 69 -2.81 -16.26 16.25
CA THR A 69 -3.61 -15.05 16.14
C THR A 69 -3.01 -13.97 17.03
N VAL A 70 -2.75 -12.81 16.45
CA VAL A 70 -2.38 -11.58 17.17
C VAL A 70 -3.60 -10.69 17.28
N ILE A 71 -3.91 -10.27 18.50
CA ILE A 71 -5.01 -9.34 18.80
C ILE A 71 -4.39 -8.08 19.38
N ALA A 72 -4.71 -6.91 18.83
CA ALA A 72 -4.20 -5.63 19.28
C ALA A 72 -5.30 -4.59 19.39
N SER A 73 -5.27 -3.76 20.43
CA SER A 73 -6.16 -2.61 20.58
C SER A 73 -5.48 -1.37 19.97
N ILE A 74 -6.00 -0.90 18.85
CA ILE A 74 -5.47 0.24 18.10
C ILE A 74 -6.57 1.30 17.99
N ASP A 75 -6.32 2.50 18.51
CA ASP A 75 -7.30 3.60 18.54
C ASP A 75 -8.66 3.19 19.14
N GLY A 76 -8.62 2.35 20.19
CA GLY A 76 -9.82 1.85 20.86
C GLY A 76 -10.55 0.73 20.11
N ASN A 77 -10.07 0.32 18.95
CA ASN A 77 -10.64 -0.78 18.16
C ASN A 77 -9.79 -2.04 18.34
N GLU A 78 -10.44 -3.20 18.43
CA GLU A 78 -9.77 -4.49 18.40
C GLU A 78 -9.45 -4.87 16.94
N VAL A 79 -8.18 -5.13 16.68
CA VAL A 79 -7.67 -5.55 15.36
C VAL A 79 -7.05 -6.93 15.52
N THR A 80 -7.52 -7.89 14.74
CA THR A 80 -7.06 -9.27 14.75
C THR A 80 -6.30 -9.59 13.47
N ARG A 81 -5.17 -10.29 13.58
CA ARG A 81 -4.35 -10.78 12.46
C ARG A 81 -3.92 -12.20 12.70
N ASP A 82 -4.10 -13.03 11.70
CA ASP A 82 -3.65 -14.42 11.72
C ASP A 82 -2.32 -14.57 10.96
N GLY A 83 -1.52 -15.51 11.42
CA GLY A 83 -0.28 -15.88 10.77
C GLY A 83 -0.08 -17.39 10.78
N VAL A 84 0.40 -17.90 9.66
CA VAL A 84 0.82 -19.31 9.53
C VAL A 84 2.31 -19.34 9.24
N GLY A 85 3.04 -20.15 9.98
CA GLY A 85 4.49 -20.29 9.84
C GLY A 85 4.93 -21.73 10.02
N GLY A 86 6.12 -22.03 9.50
CA GLY A 86 6.62 -23.40 9.51
C GLY A 86 8.08 -23.50 9.91
N GLN A 87 8.41 -24.66 10.49
CA GLN A 87 9.78 -25.01 10.86
C GLN A 87 10.06 -26.46 10.47
N LYS A 88 11.18 -26.68 9.79
CA LYS A 88 11.59 -28.03 9.43
C LYS A 88 12.12 -28.77 10.65
N ILE A 89 11.66 -30.02 10.87
CA ILE A 89 12.08 -30.87 11.98
C ILE A 89 13.51 -31.37 11.69
N LYS A 90 14.44 -31.06 12.60
CA LYS A 90 15.79 -31.62 12.58
C LYS A 90 15.75 -33.03 13.19
N ARG A 91 16.11 -34.01 12.40
CA ARG A 91 16.15 -35.42 12.85
C ARG A 91 17.60 -35.93 12.94
N ALA A 92 17.88 -36.70 13.95
CA ALA A 92 19.17 -37.40 14.11
C ALA A 92 19.36 -38.39 12.96
N LYS A 93 20.48 -38.30 12.26
CA LYS A 93 20.77 -39.17 11.09
C LYS A 93 20.74 -40.69 11.41
N ALA A 94 21.16 -41.07 12.64
CA ALA A 94 21.25 -42.47 13.03
C ALA A 94 19.91 -43.06 13.43
N THR A 95 18.99 -42.30 14.00
CA THR A 95 17.75 -42.82 14.60
C THR A 95 16.48 -42.31 13.95
N GLY A 96 16.56 -41.25 13.12
CA GLY A 96 15.39 -40.56 12.57
C GLY A 96 14.54 -39.80 13.60
N ILE A 97 14.93 -39.84 14.88
CA ILE A 97 14.20 -39.15 15.96
C ILE A 97 14.47 -37.64 15.89
N ALA A 98 13.47 -36.82 16.22
CA ALA A 98 13.63 -35.37 16.32
C ALA A 98 14.65 -35.03 17.40
N VAL A 99 15.61 -34.14 17.09
CA VAL A 99 16.69 -33.73 18.00
C VAL A 99 16.12 -32.89 19.14
N ASP A 100 15.28 -31.92 18.81
CA ASP A 100 14.57 -31.08 19.78
C ASP A 100 13.23 -30.65 19.20
N TYR A 101 12.20 -31.42 19.48
CA TYR A 101 10.86 -31.15 18.95
C TYR A 101 10.28 -29.84 19.52
N GLY A 102 10.58 -29.53 20.79
CA GLY A 102 10.10 -28.30 21.42
C GLY A 102 10.70 -27.05 20.80
N ASP A 103 11.96 -27.10 20.37
CA ASP A 103 12.61 -25.98 19.70
C ASP A 103 12.04 -25.75 18.27
N GLU A 104 11.71 -26.84 17.58
CA GLU A 104 11.07 -26.74 16.26
C GLU A 104 9.63 -26.19 16.37
N VAL A 105 8.86 -26.53 17.42
CA VAL A 105 7.55 -25.93 17.70
C VAL A 105 7.69 -24.42 17.96
N LYS A 106 8.64 -24.02 18.81
CA LYS A 106 8.92 -22.60 19.07
C LYS A 106 9.33 -21.87 17.79
N GLY A 107 10.12 -22.50 16.93
CA GLY A 107 10.51 -21.96 15.64
C GLY A 107 9.31 -21.69 14.73
N ALA A 108 8.41 -22.67 14.61
CA ALA A 108 7.18 -22.55 13.80
C ALA A 108 6.26 -21.43 14.35
N VAL A 109 6.04 -21.38 15.67
CA VAL A 109 5.25 -20.32 16.32
C VAL A 109 5.88 -18.95 16.12
N SER A 110 7.21 -18.84 16.21
CA SER A 110 7.93 -17.59 15.97
C SER A 110 7.81 -17.10 14.53
N ASP A 111 7.85 -18.01 13.55
CA ASP A 111 7.65 -17.69 12.15
C ASP A 111 6.20 -17.24 11.88
N ALA A 112 5.22 -17.98 12.41
CA ALA A 112 3.81 -17.64 12.32
C ALA A 112 3.51 -16.26 12.93
N PHE A 113 4.08 -15.95 14.11
CA PHE A 113 3.95 -14.64 14.74
C PHE A 113 4.51 -13.52 13.86
N LYS A 114 5.70 -13.68 13.29
CA LYS A 114 6.27 -12.69 12.38
C LYS A 114 5.39 -12.46 11.15
N LYS A 115 4.78 -13.50 10.59
CA LYS A 115 3.82 -13.38 9.48
C LYS A 115 2.55 -12.61 9.88
N ALA A 116 2.01 -12.86 11.08
CA ALA A 116 0.87 -12.11 11.58
C ALA A 116 1.19 -10.62 11.73
N VAL A 117 2.34 -10.27 12.34
CA VAL A 117 2.69 -8.86 12.59
C VAL A 117 3.20 -8.11 11.36
N GLN A 118 3.66 -8.80 10.31
CA GLN A 118 3.94 -8.18 9.00
C GLN A 118 2.70 -7.51 8.43
N THR A 119 1.51 -8.01 8.70
CA THR A 119 0.26 -7.39 8.26
C THR A 119 -0.10 -6.10 9.01
N PHE A 120 0.60 -5.80 10.10
CA PHE A 120 0.61 -4.48 10.75
C PHE A 120 1.72 -3.55 10.21
N GLY A 121 2.58 -4.05 9.30
CA GLY A 121 3.72 -3.32 8.73
C GLY A 121 5.08 -3.69 9.32
N ILE A 122 5.15 -4.41 10.46
CA ILE A 122 6.42 -4.68 11.16
C ILE A 122 7.30 -5.62 10.32
N GLY A 123 8.48 -5.12 9.90
CA GLY A 123 9.43 -5.89 9.08
C GLY A 123 8.93 -6.21 7.66
N LEU A 124 7.86 -5.55 7.21
CA LEU A 124 7.27 -5.79 5.89
C LEU A 124 8.26 -5.44 4.76
N TYR A 125 9.12 -4.45 4.96
CA TYR A 125 10.14 -4.04 3.99
C TYR A 125 11.11 -5.18 3.62
N LEU A 126 11.39 -6.12 4.52
CA LEU A 126 12.23 -7.30 4.25
C LEU A 126 11.54 -8.33 3.32
N ALA A 127 10.23 -8.27 3.20
CA ALA A 127 9.44 -9.16 2.34
C ALA A 127 9.07 -8.52 0.99
N ARG A 128 9.39 -7.22 0.81
CA ARG A 128 9.11 -6.46 -0.40
C ARG A 128 10.34 -6.41 -1.30
N SER A 129 10.13 -6.43 -2.61
CA SER A 129 11.21 -6.16 -3.56
C SER A 129 11.64 -4.69 -3.50
N GLU A 130 12.90 -4.43 -3.83
CA GLU A 130 13.44 -3.06 -3.94
C GLU A 130 12.61 -2.21 -4.91
N ASP A 131 12.24 -2.78 -6.07
CA ASP A 131 11.39 -2.11 -7.07
C ASP A 131 10.03 -1.67 -6.51
N ALA A 132 9.39 -2.52 -5.69
CA ALA A 132 8.10 -2.20 -5.07
C ALA A 132 8.22 -1.07 -4.03
N ILE A 133 9.34 -0.99 -3.32
CA ILE A 133 9.62 0.06 -2.34
C ILE A 133 9.89 1.38 -3.07
N GLU A 134 10.64 1.36 -4.17
CA GLU A 134 10.93 2.54 -4.97
C GLU A 134 9.66 3.14 -5.58
N ILE A 135 8.79 2.30 -6.14
CA ILE A 135 7.48 2.73 -6.68
C ILE A 135 6.64 3.41 -5.60
N GLU A 136 6.57 2.84 -4.38
CA GLU A 136 5.80 3.44 -3.28
C GLU A 136 6.38 4.81 -2.87
N GLN A 137 7.70 4.93 -2.76
CA GLN A 137 8.35 6.20 -2.42
C GLN A 137 8.05 7.30 -3.46
N VAL A 138 8.01 6.94 -4.74
CA VAL A 138 7.64 7.86 -5.82
C VAL A 138 6.18 8.28 -5.69
N MET A 139 5.28 7.34 -5.43
CA MET A 139 3.85 7.62 -5.25
C MET A 139 3.59 8.48 -4.00
N ASP A 140 4.24 8.19 -2.88
CA ASP A 140 4.12 8.98 -1.65
C ASP A 140 4.68 10.41 -1.83
N ALA A 141 5.77 10.56 -2.59
CA ALA A 141 6.31 11.86 -2.94
C ALA A 141 5.36 12.67 -3.84
N GLU A 142 4.62 12.01 -4.73
CA GLU A 142 3.58 12.67 -5.55
C GLU A 142 2.36 13.07 -4.72
N VAL A 143 1.91 12.20 -3.80
CA VAL A 143 0.79 12.48 -2.88
C VAL A 143 1.15 13.57 -1.87
N SER A 144 2.43 13.64 -1.46
CA SER A 144 2.93 14.61 -0.48
C SER A 144 3.30 15.97 -1.09
N ARG A 145 3.23 16.12 -2.42
CA ARG A 145 3.36 17.47 -3.02
C ARG A 145 2.23 18.34 -2.47
N PRO A 146 2.53 19.49 -1.88
CA PRO A 146 1.49 20.43 -1.49
C PRO A 146 0.63 20.70 -2.74
N VAL A 147 -0.63 20.29 -2.69
CA VAL A 147 -1.60 20.78 -3.68
C VAL A 147 -1.66 22.27 -3.43
N GLU A 148 -1.07 23.08 -4.31
CA GLU A 148 -1.26 24.52 -4.24
C GLU A 148 -2.77 24.75 -4.16
N PRO A 149 -3.24 25.59 -3.22
CA PRO A 149 -4.66 25.86 -3.12
C PRO A 149 -5.12 26.33 -4.50
N VAL A 150 -6.04 25.59 -5.08
CA VAL A 150 -6.61 25.95 -6.40
C VAL A 150 -7.22 27.33 -6.21
N ASP A 151 -6.71 28.31 -6.94
CA ASP A 151 -7.24 29.67 -6.94
C ASP A 151 -8.75 29.63 -7.14
N ALA A 152 -9.49 30.43 -6.40
CA ALA A 152 -10.95 30.45 -6.47
C ALA A 152 -11.45 30.69 -7.90
N GLU A 153 -10.75 31.54 -8.66
CA GLU A 153 -11.02 31.81 -10.08
C GLU A 153 -10.83 30.53 -10.91
N LYS A 154 -9.75 29.80 -10.72
CA LYS A 154 -9.46 28.55 -11.40
C LYS A 154 -10.49 27.44 -11.07
N LEU A 155 -10.98 27.40 -9.85
CA LEU A 155 -12.02 26.47 -9.43
C LEU A 155 -13.36 26.82 -10.09
N GLU A 156 -13.70 28.09 -10.21
CA GLU A 156 -14.90 28.55 -10.90
C GLU A 156 -14.85 28.22 -12.41
N MET A 157 -13.70 28.45 -13.03
CA MET A 157 -13.44 28.08 -14.43
C MET A 157 -13.60 26.56 -14.63
N TRP A 158 -13.07 25.73 -13.74
CA TRP A 158 -13.22 24.28 -13.78
C TRP A 158 -14.70 23.85 -13.62
N ASN A 159 -15.41 24.43 -12.69
CA ASN A 159 -16.85 24.13 -12.50
C ASN A 159 -17.67 24.49 -13.74
N THR A 160 -17.34 25.59 -14.39
CA THR A 160 -17.94 26.01 -15.65
C THR A 160 -17.64 24.99 -16.76
N PHE A 161 -16.38 24.64 -16.95
CA PHE A 161 -15.94 23.61 -17.89
C PHE A 161 -16.68 22.28 -17.68
N MET A 162 -16.74 21.80 -16.43
CA MET A 162 -17.45 20.54 -16.10
C MET A 162 -18.95 20.62 -16.35
N SER A 163 -19.58 21.76 -16.12
CA SER A 163 -21.02 21.94 -16.35
C SER A 163 -21.38 21.86 -17.83
N VAL A 164 -20.53 22.40 -18.68
CA VAL A 164 -20.70 22.39 -20.14
C VAL A 164 -20.39 21.01 -20.69
N THR A 165 -19.25 20.43 -20.34
CA THR A 165 -18.84 19.10 -20.85
C THR A 165 -19.82 17.99 -20.46
N LYS A 166 -20.52 18.14 -19.32
CA LYS A 166 -21.57 17.20 -18.89
C LYS A 166 -22.74 17.12 -19.87
N LYS A 167 -23.03 18.23 -20.59
CA LYS A 167 -24.12 18.34 -21.55
C LYS A 167 -23.71 17.99 -22.99
N MET A 168 -22.43 17.85 -23.27
CA MET A 168 -21.87 17.54 -24.57
C MET A 168 -22.27 16.17 -25.11
N THR A 169 -22.51 16.07 -26.42
CA THR A 169 -22.70 14.79 -27.11
C THR A 169 -21.38 14.00 -27.19
N PRO A 170 -21.44 12.69 -27.50
CA PRO A 170 -20.22 11.88 -27.69
C PRO A 170 -19.28 12.44 -28.77
N GLU A 171 -19.81 13.00 -29.87
CA GLU A 171 -19.06 13.59 -30.98
C GLU A 171 -18.36 14.88 -30.52
N GLN A 172 -19.03 15.72 -29.74
CA GLN A 172 -18.46 16.94 -29.17
C GLN A 172 -17.35 16.63 -28.22
N LYS A 173 -17.50 15.59 -27.36
CA LYS A 173 -16.44 15.11 -26.45
C LYS A 173 -15.26 14.54 -27.22
N ALA A 174 -15.46 13.87 -28.33
CA ALA A 174 -14.39 13.38 -29.20
C ALA A 174 -13.59 14.54 -29.80
N THR A 175 -14.30 15.58 -30.27
CA THR A 175 -13.66 16.81 -30.78
C THR A 175 -12.86 17.52 -29.71
N LEU A 176 -13.39 17.69 -28.51
CA LEU A 176 -12.68 18.28 -27.37
C LEU A 176 -11.39 17.52 -27.05
N ARG A 177 -11.48 16.17 -27.02
CA ARG A 177 -10.30 15.32 -26.75
C ARG A 177 -9.22 15.52 -27.81
N LYS A 178 -9.59 15.55 -29.09
CA LYS A 178 -8.65 15.74 -30.19
C LYS A 178 -7.96 17.12 -30.13
N GLU A 179 -8.72 18.17 -29.83
CA GLU A 179 -8.16 19.52 -29.67
C GLU A 179 -7.19 19.56 -28.48
N TRP A 180 -7.56 18.93 -27.37
CA TRP A 180 -6.67 18.83 -26.20
C TRP A 180 -5.41 18.03 -26.50
N GLU A 181 -5.49 16.86 -27.13
CA GLU A 181 -4.33 16.03 -27.53
C GLU A 181 -3.35 16.84 -28.38
N THR A 182 -3.88 17.65 -29.31
CA THR A 182 -3.05 18.51 -30.16
C THR A 182 -2.38 19.63 -29.35
N TYR A 183 -3.09 20.26 -28.43
CA TYR A 183 -2.55 21.33 -27.57
C TYR A 183 -1.55 20.80 -26.55
N SER A 184 -1.83 19.67 -25.94
CA SER A 184 -1.08 19.11 -24.81
C SER A 184 0.04 18.14 -25.19
N ASN A 185 0.30 17.97 -26.48
CA ASN A 185 1.26 16.99 -27.00
C ASN A 185 0.94 15.55 -26.57
N ASN A 186 -0.30 15.14 -26.81
CA ASN A 186 -0.88 13.83 -26.48
C ASN A 186 -1.05 13.52 -24.97
N ALA A 187 -1.04 14.52 -24.09
CA ALA A 187 -1.39 14.29 -22.72
C ALA A 187 -2.89 13.97 -22.54
N PRO A 188 -3.30 13.11 -21.60
CA PRO A 188 -4.70 12.85 -21.33
C PRO A 188 -5.44 14.09 -20.84
N VAL A 189 -6.75 14.18 -21.13
CA VAL A 189 -7.59 15.27 -20.59
C VAL A 189 -7.56 15.20 -19.06
N PRO A 190 -7.21 16.29 -18.35
CA PRO A 190 -7.11 16.32 -16.91
C PRO A 190 -8.43 15.98 -16.21
N SER A 191 -8.34 15.32 -15.05
CA SER A 191 -9.50 14.91 -14.26
C SER A 191 -9.85 15.89 -13.13
N ASN A 192 -9.00 16.90 -12.86
CA ASN A 192 -9.22 17.89 -11.82
C ASN A 192 -8.55 19.23 -12.14
N ALA A 193 -9.00 20.31 -11.49
CA ALA A 193 -8.48 21.67 -11.67
C ALA A 193 -7.02 21.85 -11.23
N ALA A 194 -6.58 21.08 -10.22
CA ALA A 194 -5.24 21.24 -9.65
C ALA A 194 -4.13 20.80 -10.62
N SER A 195 -4.43 19.87 -11.52
CA SER A 195 -3.47 19.34 -12.51
C SER A 195 -3.29 20.23 -13.74
N LEU A 196 -4.01 21.37 -13.84
CA LEU A 196 -3.97 22.30 -14.97
C LEU A 196 -3.20 23.57 -14.62
N SER A 197 -2.49 24.16 -15.58
CA SER A 197 -2.08 25.56 -15.50
C SER A 197 -3.27 26.49 -15.81
N SER A 198 -3.13 27.78 -15.47
CA SER A 198 -4.16 28.77 -15.83
C SER A 198 -4.35 28.88 -17.33
N GLU A 199 -3.27 28.81 -18.12
CA GLU A 199 -3.33 28.83 -19.59
C GLU A 199 -4.06 27.60 -20.14
N GLN A 200 -3.81 26.42 -19.58
CA GLN A 200 -4.50 25.18 -19.95
C GLN A 200 -5.99 25.24 -19.63
N MET A 201 -6.36 25.87 -18.53
CA MET A 201 -7.76 26.05 -18.15
C MET A 201 -8.48 26.98 -19.12
N VAL A 202 -7.85 28.11 -19.49
CA VAL A 202 -8.38 29.05 -20.49
C VAL A 202 -8.59 28.33 -21.82
N PHE A 203 -7.58 27.58 -22.28
CA PHE A 203 -7.67 26.80 -23.54
C PHE A 203 -8.88 25.85 -23.54
N LEU A 204 -9.07 25.09 -22.44
CA LEU A 204 -10.20 24.16 -22.33
C LEU A 204 -11.54 24.88 -22.38
N LEU A 205 -11.70 26.01 -21.70
CA LEU A 205 -12.94 26.79 -21.72
C LEU A 205 -13.23 27.38 -23.10
N GLU A 206 -12.23 27.98 -23.74
CA GLU A 206 -12.38 28.52 -25.10
C GLU A 206 -12.77 27.43 -26.10
N THR A 207 -12.14 26.26 -26.00
CA THR A 207 -12.42 25.12 -26.86
C THR A 207 -13.85 24.63 -26.69
N VAL A 208 -14.33 24.50 -25.46
CA VAL A 208 -15.69 24.07 -25.14
C VAL A 208 -16.72 25.07 -25.67
N VAL A 209 -16.50 26.36 -25.45
CA VAL A 209 -17.37 27.44 -25.97
C VAL A 209 -17.44 27.41 -27.52
N LYS A 210 -16.29 27.23 -28.17
CA LYS A 210 -16.19 27.12 -29.62
C LYS A 210 -16.97 25.91 -30.17
N ILE A 211 -16.87 24.76 -29.50
CA ILE A 211 -17.59 23.54 -29.89
C ILE A 211 -19.10 23.74 -29.72
N GLU A 212 -19.57 24.34 -28.62
CA GLU A 212 -20.99 24.63 -28.42
C GLU A 212 -21.52 25.63 -29.44
N PHE A 213 -20.79 26.70 -29.71
CA PHE A 213 -21.16 27.71 -30.66
C PHE A 213 -21.29 27.12 -32.07
N ASN A 214 -20.35 26.30 -32.52
CA ASN A 214 -20.40 25.64 -33.81
C ASN A 214 -21.58 24.66 -33.93
N ALA A 215 -21.96 24.01 -32.85
CA ALA A 215 -23.12 23.11 -32.81
C ALA A 215 -24.47 23.89 -32.96
N GLN A 216 -24.52 25.13 -32.44
CA GLN A 216 -25.71 25.99 -32.59
C GLN A 216 -25.87 26.60 -34.00
N LEU A 217 -24.76 26.73 -34.75
CA LEU A 217 -24.75 27.25 -36.11
C LEU A 217 -25.09 26.19 -37.18
N GLN A 218 -25.23 24.93 -36.81
CA GLN A 218 -25.71 23.86 -37.69
C GLN A 218 -27.11 23.37 -37.25
N PRO A 219 -28.19 24.16 -37.43
CA PRO A 219 -29.53 23.68 -37.19
C PRO A 219 -29.97 22.86 -38.41
N GLY A 220 -29.87 21.51 -38.30
CA GLY A 220 -30.51 20.66 -39.30
C GLY A 220 -29.67 19.50 -39.82
N ALA A 221 -29.49 18.48 -39.00
CA ALA A 221 -29.41 17.09 -39.44
C ALA A 221 -30.31 16.27 -38.50
N GLN A 222 -31.61 16.31 -38.81
CA GLN A 222 -32.58 15.31 -38.36
C GLN A 222 -32.59 14.16 -39.36
#